data_80745a04e18aa10be9b8d7cc87e7cd9e
#
_entry.id   80745a04e18aa10be9b8d7cc87e7cd9e
#
_cell.length_a   1.000
_cell.length_b   1.000
_cell.length_c   1.000
_cell.angle_alpha   90.00
_cell.angle_beta   90.00
_cell.angle_gamma   90.00
#
_symmetry.space_group_name_H-M   'P 1'
#
loop_
_entity.id
_entity.type
_entity.pdbx_description
1 polymer ?
#
loop_
_entity_poly.entity_id
_entity_poly.type
_entity_poly.pdbx_seq_one_letter_code
_entity_poly.pdbx_strand_id
1 'polypeptide(L)'
;NGPQMLTEKQIKAMKPAEKEYTVSDGRTARGEGVLLLRVRPTGTKEFYFQRYSSGKKIKSKLGTWPTLGLADARDLCRAEKEVVVAAGTFQEVMDGYITKLRGEGAASVEDVKWSFKHYVSEPFPNLVKLPAVLIGPGEIRDIIAKMIANGVTTYCNRLRSQLHAAFQVALEQEFNPRSYQKDDVKFGVKSNPVASVPVQADWEQPGDRALSTTELAHLWQMLPEQLSVVTAELIKFLIASGGQRPEQLLATERRHYLKDHLIIRNKKGRGTEGERSLHVVPYNKLMRQSLKAMDEINATSAYPFEGKVPGSSLHANSLSRAVTKLCSRHPDKFNGPFTMRDLRRTCK
;
A
#
# COMPACT_ATOMS: atom_id res chain seq x y z
N ASN A 1 27.45 2.62 43.33
CA ASN A 1 27.95 1.42 42.65
C ASN A 1 27.37 1.40 41.23
N GLY A 2 28.23 1.58 40.22
CA GLY A 2 27.84 1.49 38.82
C GLY A 2 27.39 0.07 38.45
N PRO A 3 26.65 -0.11 37.37
CA PRO A 3 26.21 -1.42 36.91
C PRO A 3 27.43 -2.29 36.59
N GLN A 4 27.62 -3.30 37.42
CA GLN A 4 28.69 -4.28 37.33
C GLN A 4 28.22 -5.46 36.45
N MET A 5 29.12 -6.06 35.70
CA MET A 5 28.82 -7.31 34.98
C MET A 5 28.45 -8.40 35.97
N LEU A 6 27.37 -9.13 35.67
CA LEU A 6 26.91 -10.25 36.48
C LEU A 6 27.93 -11.41 36.46
N THR A 7 27.92 -12.17 37.52
CA THR A 7 28.64 -13.46 37.61
C THR A 7 27.70 -14.58 37.97
N GLU A 8 28.01 -15.82 37.57
CA GLU A 8 27.18 -17.00 37.91
C GLU A 8 26.99 -17.13 39.45
N LYS A 9 28.02 -16.81 40.23
CA LYS A 9 27.97 -16.81 41.69
C LYS A 9 26.93 -15.81 42.22
N GLN A 10 26.89 -14.61 41.64
CA GLN A 10 25.88 -13.59 41.99
C GLN A 10 24.47 -14.05 41.62
N ILE A 11 24.28 -14.59 40.38
CA ILE A 11 23.00 -15.09 39.95
C ILE A 11 22.47 -16.18 40.88
N LYS A 12 23.37 -17.14 41.26
CA LYS A 12 23.02 -18.21 42.20
C LYS A 12 22.60 -17.66 43.57
N ALA A 13 23.27 -16.63 44.06
CA ALA A 13 23.02 -16.01 45.38
C ALA A 13 21.79 -15.10 45.42
N MET A 14 21.23 -14.68 44.30
CA MET A 14 20.03 -13.83 44.23
C MET A 14 18.83 -14.55 44.78
N LYS A 15 18.16 -13.96 45.75
CA LYS A 15 16.94 -14.50 46.42
C LYS A 15 15.70 -13.84 45.83
N PRO A 16 14.56 -14.53 45.81
CA PRO A 16 13.28 -13.93 45.45
C PRO A 16 12.90 -12.83 46.46
N ALA A 17 12.19 -11.82 46.00
CA ALA A 17 11.61 -10.75 46.79
C ALA A 17 10.07 -10.74 46.64
N GLU A 18 9.36 -9.95 47.44
CA GLU A 18 7.89 -9.82 47.31
C GLU A 18 7.42 -9.41 45.90
N LYS A 19 8.24 -8.57 45.26
CA LYS A 19 7.98 -8.14 43.86
C LYS A 19 9.13 -8.59 42.96
N GLU A 20 8.81 -8.86 41.70
CA GLU A 20 9.83 -9.15 40.70
C GLU A 20 10.80 -7.97 40.57
N TYR A 21 12.07 -8.25 40.35
CA TYR A 21 13.07 -7.25 40.09
C TYR A 21 13.98 -7.67 38.94
N THR A 22 14.64 -6.68 38.32
CA THR A 22 15.57 -6.90 37.20
C THR A 22 16.94 -6.35 37.51
N VAL A 23 17.96 -7.08 37.12
CA VAL A 23 19.37 -6.67 37.23
C VAL A 23 19.99 -6.64 35.84
N SER A 24 20.70 -5.56 35.53
CA SER A 24 21.40 -5.38 34.24
C SER A 24 22.78 -6.03 34.27
N ASP A 25 23.15 -6.71 33.20
CA ASP A 25 24.48 -7.24 32.96
C ASP A 25 25.37 -6.16 32.32
N GLY A 26 25.90 -5.26 33.15
CA GLY A 26 26.79 -4.18 32.72
C GLY A 26 26.06 -2.97 32.13
N ARG A 27 26.84 -2.06 31.53
CA ARG A 27 26.40 -0.90 30.77
C ARG A 27 26.53 -1.17 29.28
N THR A 28 25.58 -0.66 28.50
CA THR A 28 25.68 -0.65 27.04
C THR A 28 25.50 0.77 26.53
N ALA A 29 26.05 1.07 25.37
CA ALA A 29 25.85 2.36 24.72
C ALA A 29 24.33 2.60 24.44
N ARG A 30 23.98 3.87 24.33
CA ARG A 30 22.60 4.29 24.13
C ARG A 30 22.08 3.74 22.79
N GLY A 31 21.07 2.86 22.83
CA GLY A 31 20.46 2.26 21.63
C GLY A 31 20.83 0.79 21.38
N GLU A 32 21.92 0.28 21.94
CA GLU A 32 22.43 -1.09 21.64
C GLU A 32 21.65 -2.23 22.33
N GLY A 33 20.76 -1.94 23.24
CA GLY A 33 20.10 -2.96 24.06
C GLY A 33 20.99 -3.58 25.15
N VAL A 34 20.40 -4.21 26.14
CA VAL A 34 21.10 -4.72 27.34
C VAL A 34 20.54 -6.09 27.73
N LEU A 35 21.45 -6.97 28.20
CA LEU A 35 21.08 -8.22 28.86
C LEU A 35 20.56 -7.92 30.28
N LEU A 36 19.36 -8.41 30.60
CA LEU A 36 18.76 -8.30 31.93
C LEU A 36 18.50 -9.69 32.48
N LEU A 37 18.71 -9.84 33.78
CA LEU A 37 18.20 -10.95 34.56
C LEU A 37 16.97 -10.49 35.36
N ARG A 38 15.83 -11.15 35.16
CA ARG A 38 14.63 -10.95 35.98
C ARG A 38 14.52 -12.08 37.01
N VAL A 39 14.34 -11.69 38.26
CA VAL A 39 14.09 -12.62 39.37
C VAL A 39 12.62 -12.46 39.80
N ARG A 40 11.86 -13.55 39.71
CA ARG A 40 10.45 -13.58 40.09
C ARG A 40 10.26 -13.90 41.58
N PRO A 41 9.11 -13.54 42.20
CA PRO A 41 8.81 -13.94 43.56
C PRO A 41 8.83 -15.47 43.76
N THR A 42 8.55 -16.24 42.72
CA THR A 42 8.66 -17.71 42.72
C THR A 42 10.08 -18.25 42.77
N GLY A 43 11.11 -17.38 42.72
CA GLY A 43 12.51 -17.77 42.62
C GLY A 43 13.01 -18.06 41.21
N THR A 44 12.13 -18.05 40.21
CA THR A 44 12.51 -18.25 38.81
C THR A 44 13.35 -17.07 38.32
N LYS A 45 14.49 -17.37 37.65
CA LYS A 45 15.41 -16.40 37.10
C LYS A 45 15.41 -16.51 35.58
N GLU A 46 15.12 -15.40 34.90
CA GLU A 46 14.94 -15.39 33.44
C GLU A 46 15.83 -14.33 32.80
N PHE A 47 16.50 -14.68 31.71
CA PHE A 47 17.28 -13.76 30.90
C PHE A 47 16.40 -13.09 29.84
N TYR A 48 16.58 -11.78 29.69
CA TYR A 48 15.92 -10.95 28.70
C TYR A 48 16.90 -10.07 27.95
N PHE A 49 16.73 -9.92 26.66
CA PHE A 49 17.29 -8.82 25.90
C PHE A 49 16.33 -7.63 25.94
N GLN A 50 16.78 -6.50 26.48
CA GLN A 50 16.00 -5.27 26.51
C GLN A 50 16.60 -4.23 25.59
N ARG A 51 15.76 -3.64 24.76
CA ARG A 51 16.12 -2.52 23.88
C ARG A 51 15.05 -1.44 23.92
N TYR A 52 15.36 -0.25 23.39
CA TYR A 52 14.40 0.81 23.19
C TYR A 52 14.09 0.92 21.70
N SER A 53 12.80 1.03 21.35
CA SER A 53 12.33 1.35 20.01
C SER A 53 11.25 2.40 20.16
N SER A 54 11.37 3.51 19.42
CA SER A 54 10.41 4.63 19.45
C SER A 54 10.04 5.10 20.87
N GLY A 55 11.01 5.17 21.77
CA GLY A 55 10.80 5.57 23.16
C GLY A 55 10.20 4.49 24.08
N LYS A 56 9.85 3.32 23.55
CA LYS A 56 9.29 2.21 24.35
C LYS A 56 10.33 1.14 24.62
N LYS A 57 10.26 0.54 25.84
CA LYS A 57 11.08 -0.60 26.22
C LYS A 57 10.49 -1.87 25.61
N ILE A 58 11.27 -2.57 24.79
CA ILE A 58 10.95 -3.91 24.29
C ILE A 58 11.83 -4.91 25.00
N LYS A 59 11.25 -6.00 25.50
CA LYS A 59 11.96 -7.09 26.19
C LYS A 59 11.66 -8.40 25.46
N SER A 60 12.70 -9.09 24.99
CA SER A 60 12.64 -10.43 24.42
C SER A 60 13.20 -11.43 25.42
N LYS A 61 12.46 -12.47 25.78
CA LYS A 61 12.96 -13.53 26.65
C LYS A 61 13.98 -14.38 25.91
N LEU A 62 15.18 -14.54 26.47
CA LEU A 62 16.24 -15.39 25.92
C LEU A 62 16.17 -16.82 26.49
N GLY A 63 15.90 -16.95 27.78
CA GLY A 63 15.79 -18.25 28.44
C GLY A 63 15.68 -18.14 29.95
N THR A 64 15.72 -19.29 30.61
CA THR A 64 15.57 -19.39 32.08
C THR A 64 16.83 -20.03 32.65
N TRP A 65 17.39 -19.40 33.70
CA TRP A 65 18.48 -19.97 34.47
C TRP A 65 17.96 -21.09 35.40
N PRO A 66 18.66 -22.21 35.59
CA PRO A 66 19.99 -22.54 35.11
C PRO A 66 20.04 -23.21 33.73
N THR A 67 18.90 -23.50 33.09
CA THR A 67 18.84 -24.17 31.78
C THR A 67 19.62 -23.40 30.72
N LEU A 68 19.58 -22.06 30.75
CA LEU A 68 20.44 -21.16 30.00
C LEU A 68 21.49 -20.57 30.94
N GLY A 69 22.77 -20.80 30.69
CA GLY A 69 23.89 -20.22 31.43
C GLY A 69 24.09 -18.75 31.10
N LEU A 70 24.84 -18.01 31.96
CA LEU A 70 25.14 -16.59 31.75
C LEU A 70 25.97 -16.36 30.46
N ALA A 71 26.90 -17.26 30.18
CA ALA A 71 27.74 -17.17 28.97
C ALA A 71 26.87 -17.31 27.72
N ASP A 72 26.03 -18.31 27.65
CA ASP A 72 25.11 -18.55 26.52
C ASP A 72 24.11 -17.40 26.38
N ALA A 73 23.61 -16.86 27.50
CA ALA A 73 22.71 -15.71 27.49
C ALA A 73 23.37 -14.44 26.93
N ARG A 74 24.67 -14.25 27.19
CA ARG A 74 25.47 -13.16 26.60
C ARG A 74 25.70 -13.35 25.13
N ASP A 75 25.95 -14.58 24.70
CA ASP A 75 26.12 -14.91 23.26
C ASP A 75 24.82 -14.73 22.48
N LEU A 76 23.69 -15.17 23.02
CA LEU A 76 22.38 -14.89 22.45
C LEU A 76 22.08 -13.37 22.39
N CYS A 77 22.43 -12.63 23.46
CA CYS A 77 22.27 -11.18 23.48
C CYS A 77 23.15 -10.50 22.44
N ARG A 78 24.39 -10.99 22.22
CA ARG A 78 25.30 -10.49 21.19
C ARG A 78 24.74 -10.78 19.79
N ALA A 79 24.27 -11.99 19.53
CA ALA A 79 23.65 -12.37 18.28
C ALA A 79 22.41 -11.50 17.96
N GLU A 80 21.53 -11.24 18.93
CA GLU A 80 20.39 -10.33 18.77
C GLU A 80 20.85 -8.88 18.45
N LYS A 81 21.95 -8.41 19.03
CA LYS A 81 22.52 -7.10 18.71
C LYS A 81 23.09 -7.06 17.28
N GLU A 82 23.83 -8.09 16.88
CA GLU A 82 24.44 -8.19 15.55
C GLU A 82 23.36 -8.21 14.45
N VAL A 83 22.28 -8.94 14.66
CA VAL A 83 21.12 -8.96 13.74
C VAL A 83 20.53 -7.55 13.59
N VAL A 84 20.41 -6.80 14.69
CA VAL A 84 19.87 -5.43 14.63
C VAL A 84 20.81 -4.47 13.90
N VAL A 85 22.12 -4.61 14.11
CA VAL A 85 23.13 -3.72 13.49
C VAL A 85 23.29 -4.01 12.00
N ALA A 86 23.19 -5.27 11.59
CA ALA A 86 23.34 -5.70 10.20
C ALA A 86 22.03 -5.65 9.39
N ALA A 87 20.89 -5.42 10.04
CA ALA A 87 19.61 -5.41 9.38
C ALA A 87 19.40 -4.18 8.50
N GLY A 88 18.86 -4.38 7.30
CA GLY A 88 18.39 -3.31 6.44
C GLY A 88 17.33 -2.45 7.10
N THR A 89 17.25 -1.20 6.68
CA THR A 89 16.34 -0.17 7.24
C THR A 89 14.90 -0.33 6.77
N PHE A 90 13.98 0.33 7.46
CA PHE A 90 12.59 0.41 7.02
C PHE A 90 12.44 1.12 5.66
N GLN A 91 13.30 2.12 5.37
CA GLN A 91 13.33 2.73 4.03
C GLN A 91 13.67 1.70 2.95
N GLU A 92 14.68 0.86 3.18
CA GLU A 92 15.08 -0.18 2.23
C GLU A 92 14.00 -1.26 2.03
N VAL A 93 13.17 -1.57 3.04
CA VAL A 93 11.98 -2.43 2.86
C VAL A 93 11.00 -1.81 1.86
N MET A 94 10.73 -0.51 2.00
CA MET A 94 9.84 0.20 1.09
C MET A 94 10.42 0.30 -0.33
N ASP A 95 11.70 0.58 -0.44
CA ASP A 95 12.41 0.69 -1.73
C ASP A 95 12.50 -0.66 -2.45
N GLY A 96 12.73 -1.74 -1.71
CA GLY A 96 12.70 -3.11 -2.23
C GLY A 96 11.33 -3.47 -2.84
N TYR A 97 10.24 -3.11 -2.17
CA TYR A 97 8.90 -3.29 -2.71
C TYR A 97 8.65 -2.47 -3.97
N ILE A 98 9.06 -1.21 -4.00
CA ILE A 98 8.98 -0.35 -5.20
C ILE A 98 9.77 -0.97 -6.35
N THR A 99 10.96 -1.49 -6.08
CA THR A 99 11.82 -2.15 -7.08
C THR A 99 11.15 -3.40 -7.65
N LYS A 100 10.55 -4.23 -6.80
CA LYS A 100 9.75 -5.40 -7.23
C LYS A 100 8.61 -4.98 -8.16
N LEU A 101 7.80 -4.00 -7.74
CA LEU A 101 6.67 -3.51 -8.55
C LEU A 101 7.12 -2.97 -9.91
N ARG A 102 8.27 -2.30 -9.96
CA ARG A 102 8.86 -1.79 -11.21
C ARG A 102 9.30 -2.94 -12.12
N GLY A 103 9.93 -3.97 -11.58
CA GLY A 103 10.31 -5.18 -12.30
C GLY A 103 9.11 -5.94 -12.89
N GLU A 104 7.96 -5.89 -12.20
CA GLU A 104 6.69 -6.47 -12.64
C GLU A 104 5.91 -5.58 -13.62
N GLY A 105 6.41 -4.38 -13.96
CA GLY A 105 5.70 -3.42 -14.80
C GLY A 105 4.38 -2.93 -14.21
N ALA A 106 4.26 -2.89 -12.87
CA ALA A 106 3.04 -2.52 -12.19
C ALA A 106 2.70 -1.03 -12.38
N ALA A 107 1.50 -0.72 -12.83
CA ALA A 107 1.02 0.66 -13.03
C ALA A 107 0.93 1.49 -11.73
N SER A 108 1.00 0.83 -10.56
CA SER A 108 0.89 1.48 -9.25
C SER A 108 2.21 1.97 -8.66
N VAL A 109 3.34 1.81 -9.36
CA VAL A 109 4.68 2.16 -8.84
C VAL A 109 4.74 3.59 -8.32
N GLU A 110 4.33 4.56 -9.13
CA GLU A 110 4.42 5.98 -8.75
C GLU A 110 3.44 6.34 -7.62
N ASP A 111 2.27 5.72 -7.57
CA ASP A 111 1.32 5.90 -6.47
C ASP A 111 1.88 5.35 -5.14
N VAL A 112 2.48 4.15 -5.16
CA VAL A 112 3.13 3.56 -3.98
C VAL A 112 4.30 4.41 -3.52
N LYS A 113 5.17 4.84 -4.44
CA LYS A 113 6.29 5.72 -4.14
C LYS A 113 5.84 7.04 -3.51
N TRP A 114 4.82 7.66 -4.10
CA TRP A 114 4.24 8.89 -3.55
C TRP A 114 3.67 8.67 -2.15
N SER A 115 2.89 7.59 -1.94
CA SER A 115 2.28 7.32 -0.64
C SER A 115 3.30 7.03 0.46
N PHE A 116 4.36 6.27 0.17
CA PHE A 116 5.43 6.03 1.13
C PHE A 116 6.17 7.32 1.48
N LYS A 117 6.50 8.13 0.48
CA LYS A 117 7.14 9.42 0.71
C LYS A 117 6.25 10.32 1.59
N HIS A 118 5.01 10.54 1.19
CA HIS A 118 4.12 11.53 1.78
C HIS A 118 3.59 11.13 3.17
N TYR A 119 3.29 9.85 3.38
CA TYR A 119 2.69 9.37 4.64
C TYR A 119 3.67 8.69 5.58
N VAL A 120 4.84 8.27 5.12
CA VAL A 120 5.82 7.56 5.95
C VAL A 120 7.13 8.35 6.07
N SER A 121 7.85 8.57 4.96
CA SER A 121 9.22 9.10 5.03
C SER A 121 9.25 10.57 5.48
N GLU A 122 8.40 11.43 4.93
CA GLU A 122 8.34 12.86 5.32
C GLU A 122 7.83 13.07 6.75
N PRO A 123 6.73 12.42 7.20
CA PRO A 123 6.24 12.61 8.57
C PRO A 123 7.06 11.89 9.65
N PHE A 124 7.84 10.86 9.30
CA PHE A 124 8.60 10.02 10.23
C PHE A 124 10.05 9.78 9.77
N PRO A 125 10.85 10.84 9.54
CA PRO A 125 12.19 10.73 8.93
C PRO A 125 13.20 9.95 9.78
N ASN A 126 13.00 9.86 11.08
CA ASN A 126 13.83 9.07 11.98
C ASN A 126 13.39 7.59 12.01
N LEU A 127 12.11 7.32 11.82
CA LEU A 127 11.56 5.97 11.83
C LEU A 127 12.05 5.16 10.62
N VAL A 128 12.10 5.77 9.44
CA VAL A 128 12.51 5.08 8.21
C VAL A 128 13.99 4.70 8.19
N LYS A 129 14.81 5.36 9.02
CA LYS A 129 16.23 5.05 9.20
C LYS A 129 16.48 3.89 10.19
N LEU A 130 15.49 3.48 10.93
CA LEU A 130 15.63 2.36 11.86
C LEU A 130 15.76 1.04 11.11
N PRO A 131 16.54 0.09 11.65
CA PRO A 131 16.52 -1.29 11.19
C PRO A 131 15.08 -1.85 11.11
N ALA A 132 14.75 -2.53 10.02
CA ALA A 132 13.40 -3.03 9.79
C ALA A 132 12.91 -3.99 10.89
N VAL A 133 13.83 -4.76 11.47
CA VAL A 133 13.57 -5.66 12.62
C VAL A 133 13.02 -4.91 13.85
N LEU A 134 13.24 -3.60 13.95
CA LEU A 134 12.76 -2.77 15.06
C LEU A 134 11.36 -2.19 14.81
N ILE A 135 10.85 -2.32 13.61
CA ILE A 135 9.51 -1.83 13.26
C ILE A 135 8.49 -2.86 13.69
N GLY A 136 7.71 -2.51 14.69
CA GLY A 136 6.63 -3.35 15.21
C GLY A 136 5.24 -2.82 14.84
N PRO A 137 4.17 -3.51 15.28
CA PRO A 137 2.79 -3.06 15.06
C PRO A 137 2.50 -1.66 15.61
N GLY A 138 3.22 -1.24 16.66
CA GLY A 138 3.06 0.08 17.27
C GLY A 138 3.45 1.21 16.34
N GLU A 139 4.58 1.09 15.65
CA GLU A 139 5.09 2.07 14.69
C GLU A 139 4.16 2.16 13.48
N ILE A 140 3.68 1.03 12.97
CA ILE A 140 2.72 0.99 11.86
C ILE A 140 1.39 1.64 12.27
N ARG A 141 0.89 1.33 13.47
CA ARG A 141 -0.31 1.99 14.02
C ARG A 141 -0.13 3.51 14.10
N ASP A 142 1.01 3.99 14.55
CA ASP A 142 1.27 5.41 14.74
C ASP A 142 1.30 6.17 13.38
N ILE A 143 1.82 5.52 12.32
CA ILE A 143 1.74 6.04 10.94
C ILE A 143 0.26 6.18 10.51
N ILE A 144 -0.51 5.11 10.65
CA ILE A 144 -1.93 5.11 10.25
C ILE A 144 -2.74 6.10 11.10
N ALA A 145 -2.51 6.15 12.40
CA ALA A 145 -3.17 7.08 13.31
C ALA A 145 -2.92 8.56 12.94
N LYS A 146 -1.71 8.88 12.50
CA LYS A 146 -1.38 10.24 12.01
C LYS A 146 -2.17 10.59 10.74
N MET A 147 -2.33 9.65 9.81
CA MET A 147 -3.17 9.86 8.62
C MET A 147 -4.63 10.13 9.02
N ILE A 148 -5.17 9.33 9.93
CA ILE A 148 -6.54 9.48 10.45
C ILE A 148 -6.72 10.85 11.10
N ALA A 149 -5.80 11.27 11.95
CA ALA A 149 -5.82 12.59 12.60
C ALA A 149 -5.80 13.76 11.59
N ASN A 150 -5.22 13.53 10.41
CA ASN A 150 -5.22 14.50 9.30
C ASN A 150 -6.46 14.36 8.38
N GLY A 151 -7.49 13.61 8.78
CA GLY A 151 -8.73 13.42 8.01
C GLY A 151 -8.63 12.45 6.83
N VAL A 152 -7.52 11.70 6.71
CA VAL A 152 -7.37 10.69 5.66
C VAL A 152 -8.02 9.39 6.11
N THR A 153 -9.09 9.00 5.44
CA THR A 153 -9.90 7.82 5.80
C THR A 153 -9.57 6.60 4.94
N THR A 154 -10.26 6.40 3.84
CA THR A 154 -10.12 5.21 2.97
C THR A 154 -8.67 4.94 2.52
N TYR A 155 -7.88 5.98 2.29
CA TYR A 155 -6.50 5.83 1.82
C TYR A 155 -5.56 5.24 2.88
N CYS A 156 -5.89 5.34 4.18
CA CYS A 156 -5.11 4.71 5.24
C CYS A 156 -5.10 3.16 5.13
N ASN A 157 -6.22 2.54 4.72
CA ASN A 157 -6.28 1.11 4.44
C ASN A 157 -5.41 0.73 3.23
N ARG A 158 -5.36 1.61 2.22
CA ARG A 158 -4.48 1.40 1.06
C ARG A 158 -3.01 1.45 1.46
N LEU A 159 -2.58 2.46 2.22
CA LEU A 159 -1.21 2.51 2.74
C LEU A 159 -0.88 1.30 3.61
N ARG A 160 -1.80 0.91 4.51
CA ARG A 160 -1.65 -0.31 5.31
C ARG A 160 -1.38 -1.54 4.45
N SER A 161 -2.15 -1.71 3.36
CA SER A 161 -1.98 -2.83 2.43
C SER A 161 -0.65 -2.76 1.69
N GLN A 162 -0.21 -1.57 1.30
CA GLN A 162 1.10 -1.35 0.66
C GLN A 162 2.25 -1.67 1.62
N LEU A 163 2.18 -1.22 2.88
CA LEU A 163 3.16 -1.55 3.91
C LEU A 163 3.18 -3.05 4.23
N HIS A 164 2.00 -3.69 4.29
CA HIS A 164 1.92 -5.14 4.46
C HIS A 164 2.63 -5.88 3.33
N ALA A 165 2.39 -5.48 2.09
CA ALA A 165 3.06 -6.06 0.93
C ALA A 165 4.58 -5.81 0.95
N ALA A 166 5.04 -4.63 1.37
CA ALA A 166 6.46 -4.32 1.48
C ALA A 166 7.17 -5.22 2.51
N PHE A 167 6.61 -5.37 3.70
CA PHE A 167 7.15 -6.30 4.71
C PHE A 167 7.04 -7.77 4.29
N GLN A 168 6.01 -8.12 3.53
CA GLN A 168 5.90 -9.48 2.98
C GLN A 168 7.02 -9.77 1.97
N VAL A 169 7.37 -8.81 1.12
CA VAL A 169 8.51 -8.92 0.20
C VAL A 169 9.82 -9.09 0.96
N ALA A 170 10.03 -8.32 2.03
CA ALA A 170 11.23 -8.45 2.87
C ALA A 170 11.34 -9.84 3.52
N LEU A 171 10.24 -10.40 4.01
CA LEU A 171 10.18 -11.78 4.52
C LEU A 171 10.45 -12.82 3.43
N GLU A 172 9.85 -12.66 2.25
CA GLU A 172 10.04 -13.57 1.13
C GLU A 172 11.49 -13.58 0.64
N GLN A 173 12.16 -12.45 0.65
CA GLN A 173 13.58 -12.34 0.27
C GLN A 173 14.47 -13.21 1.16
N GLU A 174 14.16 -13.30 2.46
CA GLU A 174 14.96 -14.10 3.41
C GLU A 174 14.58 -15.59 3.46
N PHE A 175 13.30 -15.92 3.22
CA PHE A 175 12.77 -17.27 3.47
C PHE A 175 12.28 -18.00 2.22
N ASN A 176 12.11 -17.32 1.09
CA ASN A 176 11.69 -17.98 -0.14
C ASN A 176 12.91 -18.56 -0.90
N PRO A 177 13.01 -19.91 -1.03
CA PRO A 177 14.16 -20.52 -1.67
C PRO A 177 14.33 -20.16 -3.16
N ARG A 178 13.29 -19.62 -3.81
CA ARG A 178 13.37 -19.19 -5.21
C ARG A 178 13.97 -17.80 -5.38
N SER A 179 13.83 -16.92 -4.39
CA SER A 179 14.31 -15.53 -4.42
C SER A 179 15.50 -15.28 -3.51
N TYR A 180 15.88 -16.25 -2.65
CA TYR A 180 16.98 -16.11 -1.71
C TYR A 180 18.33 -15.96 -2.42
N GLN A 181 19.04 -14.87 -2.11
CA GLN A 181 20.44 -14.65 -2.47
C GLN A 181 21.25 -14.39 -1.20
N LYS A 182 22.42 -15.03 -1.12
CA LYS A 182 23.25 -15.00 0.10
C LYS A 182 23.71 -13.59 0.47
N ASP A 183 23.95 -12.75 -0.53
CA ASP A 183 24.51 -11.40 -0.40
C ASP A 183 23.45 -10.29 -0.36
N ASP A 184 22.18 -10.67 -0.39
CA ASP A 184 21.08 -9.70 -0.28
C ASP A 184 21.01 -9.08 1.12
N VAL A 185 20.50 -7.86 1.18
CA VAL A 185 20.20 -7.17 2.44
C VAL A 185 19.24 -8.01 3.27
N LYS A 186 19.65 -8.36 4.48
CA LYS A 186 18.81 -9.07 5.44
C LYS A 186 18.09 -8.08 6.34
N PHE A 187 16.80 -8.23 6.46
CA PHE A 187 15.97 -7.32 7.28
C PHE A 187 15.75 -7.84 8.71
N GLY A 188 16.01 -9.13 8.96
CA GLY A 188 15.85 -9.79 10.27
C GLY A 188 14.41 -9.79 10.79
N VAL A 189 13.42 -9.59 9.92
CA VAL A 189 12.00 -9.51 10.28
C VAL A 189 11.45 -10.93 10.42
N LYS A 190 10.98 -11.29 11.62
CA LYS A 190 10.46 -12.64 11.92
C LYS A 190 8.98 -12.83 11.55
N SER A 191 8.22 -11.73 11.50
CA SER A 191 6.80 -11.71 11.16
C SER A 191 6.42 -10.35 10.61
N ASN A 192 5.35 -10.30 9.80
CA ASN A 192 4.88 -9.05 9.23
C ASN A 192 4.27 -8.13 10.31
N PRO A 193 4.88 -6.99 10.64
CA PRO A 193 4.40 -6.12 11.71
C PRO A 193 3.04 -5.48 11.40
N VAL A 194 2.64 -5.43 10.14
CA VAL A 194 1.38 -4.84 9.70
C VAL A 194 0.20 -5.79 9.92
N ALA A 195 0.44 -7.09 10.03
CA ALA A 195 -0.60 -8.10 10.15
C ALA A 195 -1.53 -7.86 11.37
N SER A 196 -0.96 -7.39 12.49
CA SER A 196 -1.70 -7.11 13.72
C SER A 196 -2.42 -5.76 13.74
N VAL A 197 -2.21 -4.90 12.73
CA VAL A 197 -2.89 -3.60 12.65
C VAL A 197 -4.21 -3.78 11.90
N PRO A 198 -5.37 -3.51 12.52
CA PRO A 198 -6.67 -3.75 11.90
C PRO A 198 -6.93 -2.84 10.70
N VAL A 199 -7.68 -3.37 9.74
CA VAL A 199 -8.27 -2.59 8.64
C VAL A 199 -9.43 -1.77 9.21
N GLN A 200 -9.57 -0.52 8.76
CA GLN A 200 -10.71 0.33 9.08
C GLN A 200 -11.86 0.03 8.10
N ALA A 201 -12.57 -1.07 8.35
CA ALA A 201 -13.56 -1.64 7.41
C ALA A 201 -14.74 -0.69 7.16
N ASP A 202 -15.14 0.09 8.16
CA ASP A 202 -16.29 1.02 8.08
C ASP A 202 -16.09 2.11 7.02
N TRP A 203 -14.85 2.39 6.62
CA TRP A 203 -14.52 3.37 5.59
C TRP A 203 -14.49 2.80 4.17
N GLU A 204 -14.61 1.49 4.01
CA GLU A 204 -14.61 0.81 2.71
C GLU A 204 -16.04 0.46 2.26
N GLN A 205 -16.96 1.42 2.36
CA GLN A 205 -18.31 1.20 1.89
C GLN A 205 -18.36 1.23 0.35
N PRO A 206 -18.93 0.19 -0.28
CA PRO A 206 -19.20 0.23 -1.71
C PRO A 206 -20.16 1.36 -2.01
N GLY A 207 -19.82 2.26 -2.93
CA GLY A 207 -20.80 3.23 -3.41
C GLY A 207 -21.94 2.50 -4.11
N ASP A 208 -23.15 2.99 -3.97
CA ASP A 208 -24.39 2.48 -4.54
C ASP A 208 -25.06 3.45 -5.52
N ARG A 209 -24.51 4.65 -5.66
CA ARG A 209 -25.02 5.72 -6.51
C ARG A 209 -25.14 5.25 -7.97
N ALA A 210 -26.35 5.33 -8.51
CA ALA A 210 -26.68 5.24 -9.92
C ALA A 210 -27.52 6.47 -10.33
N LEU A 211 -27.38 6.93 -11.56
CA LEU A 211 -28.18 8.04 -12.06
C LEU A 211 -29.58 7.55 -12.39
N SER A 212 -30.59 8.35 -12.07
CA SER A 212 -31.96 8.14 -12.54
C SER A 212 -32.05 8.37 -14.05
N THR A 213 -33.12 7.90 -14.67
CA THR A 213 -33.39 8.14 -16.10
C THR A 213 -33.43 9.63 -16.41
N THR A 214 -34.01 10.45 -15.52
CA THR A 214 -34.07 11.91 -15.67
C THR A 214 -32.66 12.55 -15.61
N GLU A 215 -31.84 12.15 -14.64
CA GLU A 215 -30.46 12.63 -14.55
C GLU A 215 -29.63 12.22 -15.78
N LEU A 216 -29.82 11.00 -16.26
CA LEU A 216 -29.11 10.50 -17.45
C LEU A 216 -29.53 11.28 -18.71
N ALA A 217 -30.82 11.62 -18.83
CA ALA A 217 -31.34 12.48 -19.92
C ALA A 217 -30.76 13.88 -19.85
N HIS A 218 -30.76 14.52 -18.68
CA HIS A 218 -30.11 15.80 -18.48
C HIS A 218 -28.60 15.76 -18.84
N LEU A 219 -27.89 14.76 -18.33
CA LEU A 219 -26.48 14.56 -18.68
C LEU A 219 -26.30 14.51 -20.19
N TRP A 220 -27.05 13.65 -20.89
CA TRP A 220 -26.95 13.46 -22.33
C TRP A 220 -27.17 14.74 -23.13
N GLN A 221 -28.17 15.54 -22.74
CA GLN A 221 -28.48 16.83 -23.39
C GLN A 221 -27.43 17.89 -23.16
N MET A 222 -26.83 17.91 -21.97
CA MET A 222 -25.86 18.94 -21.58
C MET A 222 -24.44 18.69 -22.15
N LEU A 223 -24.09 17.41 -22.45
CA LEU A 223 -22.73 17.05 -22.87
C LEU A 223 -22.16 17.92 -23.99
N PRO A 224 -22.87 18.19 -25.12
CA PRO A 224 -22.33 18.96 -26.24
C PRO A 224 -22.01 20.42 -25.91
N GLU A 225 -22.79 21.01 -25.00
CA GLU A 225 -22.64 22.43 -24.63
C GLU A 225 -21.64 22.67 -23.51
N GLN A 226 -21.52 21.73 -22.59
CA GLN A 226 -20.76 21.90 -21.36
C GLN A 226 -19.36 21.33 -21.41
N LEU A 227 -19.07 20.41 -22.32
CA LEU A 227 -17.80 19.71 -22.41
C LEU A 227 -17.19 19.81 -23.81
N SER A 228 -15.87 19.56 -23.92
CA SER A 228 -15.25 19.43 -25.25
C SER A 228 -15.86 18.24 -26.00
N VAL A 229 -15.87 18.35 -27.33
CA VAL A 229 -16.45 17.30 -28.20
C VAL A 229 -15.89 15.92 -27.87
N VAL A 230 -14.56 15.78 -27.72
CA VAL A 230 -13.90 14.52 -27.36
C VAL A 230 -14.41 13.96 -26.01
N THR A 231 -14.56 14.82 -25.00
CA THR A 231 -15.04 14.40 -23.67
C THR A 231 -16.52 14.04 -23.71
N ALA A 232 -17.32 14.82 -24.42
CA ALA A 232 -18.76 14.57 -24.58
C ALA A 232 -19.01 13.23 -25.30
N GLU A 233 -18.35 13.01 -26.43
CA GLU A 233 -18.50 11.78 -27.21
C GLU A 233 -17.95 10.55 -26.48
N LEU A 234 -16.87 10.71 -25.70
CA LEU A 234 -16.37 9.64 -24.82
C LEU A 234 -17.41 9.23 -23.77
N ILE A 235 -18.09 10.19 -23.12
CA ILE A 235 -19.12 9.89 -22.13
C ILE A 235 -20.32 9.21 -22.80
N LYS A 236 -20.77 9.71 -23.96
CA LYS A 236 -21.83 9.07 -24.75
C LYS A 236 -21.46 7.63 -25.15
N PHE A 237 -20.22 7.42 -25.59
CA PHE A 237 -19.72 6.09 -25.95
C PHE A 237 -19.69 5.15 -24.75
N LEU A 238 -19.23 5.65 -23.58
CA LEU A 238 -19.22 4.87 -22.33
C LEU A 238 -20.62 4.44 -21.90
N ILE A 239 -21.61 5.33 -21.99
CA ILE A 239 -23.02 5.02 -21.71
C ILE A 239 -23.51 3.98 -22.71
N ALA A 240 -23.35 4.24 -24.01
CA ALA A 240 -23.83 3.38 -25.08
C ALA A 240 -23.19 1.97 -25.06
N SER A 241 -21.95 1.84 -24.58
CA SER A 241 -21.26 0.55 -24.48
C SER A 241 -21.60 -0.25 -23.22
N GLY A 242 -22.61 0.14 -22.44
CA GLY A 242 -22.96 -0.53 -21.18
C GLY A 242 -21.97 -0.25 -20.04
N GLY A 243 -21.39 0.92 -20.02
CA GLY A 243 -20.53 1.39 -18.94
C GLY A 243 -19.17 0.68 -18.86
N GLN A 244 -18.41 0.69 -19.95
CA GLN A 244 -17.03 0.17 -19.94
C GLN A 244 -16.14 0.96 -18.96
N ARG A 245 -15.02 0.36 -18.52
CA ARG A 245 -14.07 1.07 -17.66
C ARG A 245 -13.35 2.15 -18.47
N PRO A 246 -13.42 3.44 -18.05
CA PRO A 246 -12.80 4.53 -18.81
C PRO A 246 -11.30 4.30 -19.08
N GLU A 247 -10.54 3.82 -18.09
CA GLU A 247 -9.10 3.59 -18.23
C GLU A 247 -8.77 2.49 -19.25
N GLN A 248 -9.64 1.47 -19.38
CA GLN A 248 -9.45 0.41 -20.37
C GLN A 248 -9.80 0.90 -21.76
N LEU A 249 -10.92 1.62 -21.89
CA LEU A 249 -11.35 2.19 -23.17
C LEU A 249 -10.34 3.20 -23.69
N LEU A 250 -9.89 4.11 -22.85
CA LEU A 250 -8.90 5.13 -23.21
C LEU A 250 -7.52 4.54 -23.58
N ALA A 251 -7.16 3.40 -23.01
CA ALA A 251 -5.93 2.69 -23.37
C ALA A 251 -6.07 1.84 -24.64
N THR A 252 -7.25 1.79 -25.26
CA THR A 252 -7.50 0.99 -26.45
C THR A 252 -7.21 1.81 -27.69
N GLU A 253 -6.23 1.36 -28.47
CA GLU A 253 -5.83 2.01 -29.70
C GLU A 253 -6.85 1.79 -30.83
N ARG A 254 -6.90 2.70 -31.82
CA ARG A 254 -7.79 2.68 -32.99
C ARG A 254 -7.76 1.35 -33.74
N ARG A 255 -6.63 0.69 -33.84
CA ARG A 255 -6.50 -0.63 -34.50
C ARG A 255 -7.36 -1.75 -33.87
N HIS A 256 -7.84 -1.54 -32.64
CA HIS A 256 -8.71 -2.48 -31.93
C HIS A 256 -10.20 -2.15 -32.08
N TYR A 257 -10.52 -1.04 -32.77
CA TYR A 257 -11.87 -0.65 -33.16
C TYR A 257 -12.13 -1.21 -34.56
N LEU A 258 -12.68 -2.44 -34.61
CA LEU A 258 -12.94 -3.16 -35.85
C LEU A 258 -14.27 -2.71 -36.48
N LYS A 259 -14.65 -3.32 -37.60
CA LYS A 259 -15.88 -2.93 -38.36
C LYS A 259 -17.16 -3.04 -37.52
N ASP A 260 -17.28 -4.11 -36.72
CA ASP A 260 -18.53 -4.44 -36.02
C ASP A 260 -18.41 -4.45 -34.49
N HIS A 261 -17.23 -4.39 -33.98
CA HIS A 261 -16.96 -4.50 -32.55
C HIS A 261 -15.65 -3.86 -32.14
N LEU A 262 -15.52 -3.59 -30.86
CA LEU A 262 -14.32 -3.13 -30.17
C LEU A 262 -13.74 -4.29 -29.37
N ILE A 263 -12.41 -4.46 -29.40
CA ILE A 263 -11.67 -5.41 -28.57
C ILE A 263 -10.95 -4.66 -27.46
N ILE A 264 -11.39 -4.86 -26.23
CA ILE A 264 -10.74 -4.31 -25.03
C ILE A 264 -9.90 -5.40 -24.35
N ARG A 265 -8.63 -5.11 -24.10
CA ARG A 265 -7.75 -6.00 -23.33
C ARG A 265 -7.94 -5.76 -21.83
N ASN A 266 -8.27 -6.80 -21.09
CA ASN A 266 -8.35 -6.71 -19.64
C ASN A 266 -6.95 -6.53 -19.03
N LYS A 267 -6.72 -5.41 -18.31
CA LYS A 267 -5.46 -5.17 -17.59
C LYS A 267 -5.31 -5.99 -16.31
N LYS A 268 -6.41 -6.55 -15.78
CA LYS A 268 -6.42 -7.36 -14.55
C LYS A 268 -6.66 -8.81 -14.93
N GLY A 269 -5.68 -9.67 -14.70
CA GLY A 269 -5.70 -11.11 -14.86
C GLY A 269 -4.33 -11.68 -14.51
N ARG A 270 -4.27 -12.90 -13.95
CA ARG A 270 -3.03 -13.68 -13.86
C ARG A 270 -2.71 -14.16 -15.28
N GLY A 271 -1.47 -13.98 -15.71
CA GLY A 271 -0.99 -14.46 -17.01
C GLY A 271 -0.12 -13.44 -17.73
N THR A 272 0.63 -13.90 -18.69
CA THR A 272 1.43 -13.08 -19.61
C THR A 272 0.54 -12.19 -20.48
N GLU A 273 1.10 -11.19 -21.13
CA GLU A 273 0.33 -10.22 -21.92
C GLU A 273 -0.55 -10.87 -23.02
N GLY A 274 -0.16 -12.05 -23.51
CA GLY A 274 -0.92 -12.84 -24.50
C GLY A 274 -2.10 -13.65 -23.93
N GLU A 275 -2.14 -13.89 -22.61
CA GLU A 275 -3.18 -14.70 -21.94
C GLU A 275 -4.30 -13.88 -21.30
N ARG A 276 -4.22 -12.54 -21.36
CA ARG A 276 -5.24 -11.66 -20.81
C ARG A 276 -6.53 -11.81 -21.61
N SER A 277 -7.63 -12.08 -20.92
CA SER A 277 -8.92 -12.23 -21.56
C SER A 277 -9.29 -11.00 -22.38
N LEU A 278 -9.64 -11.23 -23.65
CA LEU A 278 -10.17 -10.22 -24.54
C LEU A 278 -11.65 -10.00 -24.22
N HIS A 279 -12.07 -8.76 -24.18
CA HIS A 279 -13.46 -8.37 -24.03
C HIS A 279 -13.95 -7.76 -25.33
N VAL A 280 -14.85 -8.45 -26.01
CA VAL A 280 -15.44 -8.02 -27.28
C VAL A 280 -16.73 -7.24 -26.98
N VAL A 281 -16.80 -6.01 -27.47
CA VAL A 281 -17.96 -5.12 -27.31
C VAL A 281 -18.54 -4.83 -28.69
N PRO A 282 -19.69 -5.40 -29.04
CA PRO A 282 -20.36 -5.13 -30.34
C PRO A 282 -20.87 -3.69 -30.39
N TYR A 283 -20.81 -3.06 -31.57
CA TYR A 283 -21.29 -1.70 -31.73
C TYR A 283 -22.82 -1.65 -31.88
N ASN A 284 -23.43 -0.71 -31.16
CA ASN A 284 -24.76 -0.22 -31.43
C ASN A 284 -24.73 1.10 -32.23
N LYS A 285 -25.89 1.63 -32.56
CA LYS A 285 -26.07 2.86 -33.37
C LYS A 285 -25.38 4.08 -32.69
N LEU A 286 -25.55 4.24 -31.37
CA LEU A 286 -25.00 5.39 -30.63
C LEU A 286 -23.48 5.34 -30.59
N MET A 287 -22.87 4.17 -30.35
CA MET A 287 -21.42 4.01 -30.39
C MET A 287 -20.83 4.38 -31.76
N ARG A 288 -21.51 3.95 -32.86
CA ARG A 288 -21.07 4.30 -34.23
C ARG A 288 -21.17 5.81 -34.50
N GLN A 289 -22.18 6.49 -33.96
CA GLN A 289 -22.30 7.95 -34.06
C GLN A 289 -21.15 8.66 -33.37
N SER A 290 -20.78 8.26 -32.14
CA SER A 290 -19.66 8.83 -31.43
C SER A 290 -18.34 8.59 -32.16
N LEU A 291 -18.11 7.38 -32.70
CA LEU A 291 -16.91 7.09 -33.46
C LEU A 291 -16.82 7.93 -34.74
N LYS A 292 -17.92 8.09 -35.47
CA LYS A 292 -17.99 8.95 -36.66
C LYS A 292 -17.61 10.40 -36.31
N ALA A 293 -18.15 10.94 -35.23
CA ALA A 293 -17.78 12.28 -34.76
C ALA A 293 -16.30 12.40 -34.40
N MET A 294 -15.69 11.33 -33.85
CA MET A 294 -14.24 11.31 -33.59
C MET A 294 -13.40 11.19 -34.88
N ASP A 295 -13.87 10.44 -35.88
CA ASP A 295 -13.19 10.32 -37.15
C ASP A 295 -13.18 11.65 -37.93
N GLU A 296 -14.21 12.47 -37.80
CA GLU A 296 -14.26 13.82 -38.38
C GLU A 296 -13.20 14.78 -37.76
N ILE A 297 -12.75 14.52 -36.53
CA ILE A 297 -11.82 15.39 -35.80
C ILE A 297 -10.37 14.85 -35.86
N ASN A 298 -10.19 13.54 -35.69
CA ASN A 298 -8.87 12.95 -35.47
C ASN A 298 -8.69 11.56 -36.11
N ALA A 299 -9.16 11.36 -37.36
CA ALA A 299 -9.11 10.08 -38.07
C ALA A 299 -7.72 9.41 -38.08
N THR A 300 -6.66 10.21 -38.08
CA THR A 300 -5.26 9.74 -38.15
C THR A 300 -4.65 9.43 -36.78
N SER A 301 -5.33 9.79 -35.68
CA SER A 301 -4.80 9.54 -34.34
C SER A 301 -4.81 8.05 -34.00
N ALA A 302 -3.79 7.61 -33.28
CA ALA A 302 -3.71 6.26 -32.72
C ALA A 302 -4.86 5.95 -31.74
N TYR A 303 -5.49 6.97 -31.14
CA TYR A 303 -6.57 6.84 -30.17
C TYR A 303 -7.81 7.61 -30.64
N PRO A 304 -9.00 6.97 -30.74
CA PRO A 304 -10.23 7.68 -31.12
C PRO A 304 -10.53 8.86 -30.20
N PHE A 305 -10.33 8.69 -28.88
CA PHE A 305 -10.53 9.73 -27.87
C PHE A 305 -9.19 10.34 -27.49
N GLU A 306 -8.62 11.10 -28.41
CA GLU A 306 -7.32 11.74 -28.26
C GLU A 306 -7.34 12.85 -27.22
N GLY A 307 -6.26 12.95 -26.43
CA GLY A 307 -6.07 14.00 -25.46
C GLY A 307 -5.52 15.30 -26.06
N LYS A 308 -5.07 16.19 -25.18
CA LYS A 308 -4.44 17.44 -25.61
C LYS A 308 -3.05 17.23 -26.23
N VAL A 309 -2.39 16.14 -25.89
CA VAL A 309 -1.09 15.78 -26.47
C VAL A 309 -1.33 14.90 -27.68
N PRO A 310 -0.90 15.32 -28.89
CA PRO A 310 -1.10 14.54 -30.09
C PRO A 310 -0.53 13.12 -29.97
N GLY A 311 -1.25 12.13 -30.48
CA GLY A 311 -0.86 10.72 -30.40
C GLY A 311 -1.08 10.07 -29.02
N SER A 312 -1.66 10.78 -28.06
CA SER A 312 -2.01 10.23 -26.73
C SER A 312 -3.51 10.27 -26.47
N SER A 313 -4.04 9.28 -25.76
CA SER A 313 -5.45 9.26 -25.34
C SER A 313 -5.75 10.33 -24.27
N LEU A 314 -7.03 10.71 -24.17
CA LEU A 314 -7.50 11.53 -23.07
C LEU A 314 -7.20 10.84 -21.73
N HIS A 315 -6.68 11.59 -20.76
CA HIS A 315 -6.37 11.02 -19.46
C HIS A 315 -7.63 10.84 -18.60
N ALA A 316 -7.77 9.67 -17.96
CA ALA A 316 -8.95 9.35 -17.13
C ALA A 316 -9.22 10.36 -15.99
N ASN A 317 -8.18 10.97 -15.42
CA ASN A 317 -8.33 12.04 -14.43
C ASN A 317 -8.94 13.31 -15.02
N SER A 318 -8.65 13.62 -16.30
CA SER A 318 -9.27 14.76 -16.99
C SER A 318 -10.76 14.54 -17.17
N LEU A 319 -11.17 13.32 -17.52
CA LEU A 319 -12.56 12.92 -17.60
C LEU A 319 -13.25 13.05 -16.24
N SER A 320 -12.65 12.51 -15.18
CA SER A 320 -13.20 12.61 -13.82
C SER A 320 -13.36 14.06 -13.36
N ARG A 321 -12.36 14.92 -13.62
CA ARG A 321 -12.44 16.35 -13.31
C ARG A 321 -13.54 17.08 -14.10
N ALA A 322 -13.73 16.70 -15.37
CA ALA A 322 -14.78 17.27 -16.21
C ALA A 322 -16.18 16.96 -15.63
N VAL A 323 -16.42 15.72 -15.23
CA VAL A 323 -17.67 15.30 -14.59
C VAL A 323 -17.87 15.99 -13.24
N THR A 324 -16.87 16.07 -12.39
CA THR A 324 -16.96 16.79 -11.11
C THR A 324 -17.33 18.26 -11.32
N LYS A 325 -16.70 18.96 -12.28
CA LYS A 325 -17.03 20.34 -12.63
C LYS A 325 -18.44 20.48 -13.18
N LEU A 326 -18.90 19.53 -13.99
CA LEU A 326 -20.27 19.52 -14.52
C LEU A 326 -21.28 19.44 -13.37
N CYS A 327 -21.10 18.51 -12.44
CA CYS A 327 -21.98 18.38 -11.27
C CYS A 327 -22.01 19.64 -10.42
N SER A 328 -20.84 20.26 -10.17
CA SER A 328 -20.77 21.48 -9.36
C SER A 328 -21.40 22.71 -10.01
N ARG A 329 -21.44 22.78 -11.34
CA ARG A 329 -22.10 23.88 -12.09
C ARG A 329 -23.61 23.71 -12.18
N HIS A 330 -24.10 22.49 -12.11
CA HIS A 330 -25.51 22.15 -12.30
C HIS A 330 -26.05 21.26 -11.18
N PRO A 331 -25.98 21.71 -9.91
CA PRO A 331 -26.38 20.91 -8.75
C PRO A 331 -27.90 20.59 -8.75
N ASP A 332 -28.69 21.40 -9.44
CA ASP A 332 -30.14 21.24 -9.61
C ASP A 332 -30.53 20.13 -10.61
N LYS A 333 -29.61 19.66 -11.45
CA LYS A 333 -29.86 18.64 -12.47
C LYS A 333 -29.54 17.22 -11.99
N PHE A 334 -28.81 17.11 -10.89
CA PHE A 334 -28.34 15.83 -10.36
C PHE A 334 -28.67 15.71 -8.87
N ASN A 335 -29.13 14.55 -8.45
CA ASN A 335 -29.37 14.24 -7.04
C ASN A 335 -28.01 13.93 -6.33
N GLY A 336 -27.21 14.99 -6.21
CA GLY A 336 -25.85 14.92 -5.71
C GLY A 336 -24.80 14.61 -6.78
N PRO A 337 -23.50 14.75 -6.43
CA PRO A 337 -22.41 14.49 -7.35
C PRO A 337 -22.34 13.00 -7.72
N PHE A 338 -21.84 12.73 -8.93
CA PHE A 338 -21.57 11.37 -9.40
C PHE A 338 -20.17 11.27 -10.02
N THR A 339 -19.70 10.04 -10.14
CA THR A 339 -18.41 9.69 -10.73
C THR A 339 -18.59 8.83 -11.98
N MET A 340 -17.53 8.62 -12.75
CA MET A 340 -17.56 7.70 -13.88
C MET A 340 -17.85 6.25 -13.46
N ARG A 341 -17.58 5.89 -12.21
CA ARG A 341 -17.92 4.58 -11.65
C ARG A 341 -19.44 4.45 -11.44
N ASP A 342 -20.08 5.55 -11.00
CA ASP A 342 -21.53 5.59 -10.80
C ASP A 342 -22.26 5.56 -12.14
N LEU A 343 -21.73 6.25 -13.16
CA LEU A 343 -22.26 6.14 -14.52
C LEU A 343 -22.19 4.69 -15.04
N ARG A 344 -21.09 3.97 -14.76
CA ARG A 344 -20.98 2.55 -15.07
C ARG A 344 -22.03 1.69 -14.33
N ARG A 345 -22.38 2.04 -13.08
CA ARG A 345 -23.46 1.35 -12.33
C ARG A 345 -24.83 1.62 -12.96
N THR A 346 -25.04 2.85 -13.42
CA THR A 346 -26.26 3.26 -14.12
C THR A 346 -26.52 2.45 -15.39
N CYS A 347 -25.46 1.99 -16.06
CA CYS A 347 -25.58 1.23 -17.33
C CYS A 347 -25.71 -0.30 -17.11
N LYS A 348 -25.78 -0.77 -15.87
CA LYS A 348 -26.00 -2.19 -15.53
C LYS A 348 -27.48 -2.48 -15.31
#